data_64fd5ee15d5745506d59d72fa2bfbae6
#
_entry.id   64fd5ee15d5745506d59d72fa2bfbae6
#
_cell.length_a   1.000
_cell.length_b   1.000
_cell.length_c   1.000
_cell.angle_alpha   90.00
_cell.angle_beta   90.00
_cell.angle_gamma   90.00
#
_symmetry.space_group_name_H-M   'P 1'
#
loop_
_entity.id
_entity.type
_entity.pdbx_description
1 polymer ?
#
loop_
_entity_poly.entity_id
_entity_poly.type
_entity_poly.pdbx_seq_one_letter_code
_entity_poly.pdbx_strand_id
1 'polypeptide(L)'
;MSNTFRPLAELRPYKIWNEVHARVVNGERMTLALVDLAANSVVPEHHHDNEQLGFVLQGSVVFTIGGEKRELVAGDTYAIPSHVPHNVVVGPDGCTVVDAFAPVRADWEKLKRTDPFPPQWPR
;
A
#
# COMPACT_ATOMS: atom_id res chain seq x y z
N MET A 1 8.47 -25.89 -1.40
CA MET A 1 7.24 -25.10 -1.20
C MET A 1 7.07 -24.14 -2.38
N SER A 2 5.85 -24.11 -2.92
CA SER A 2 5.56 -23.24 -4.05
C SER A 2 5.41 -21.79 -3.61
N ASN A 3 5.90 -20.86 -4.45
CA ASN A 3 5.62 -19.43 -4.30
C ASN A 3 4.37 -19.01 -5.09
N THR A 4 3.73 -19.97 -5.75
CA THR A 4 2.54 -19.70 -6.56
C THR A 4 1.32 -19.37 -5.69
N PHE A 5 1.18 -20.04 -4.57
CA PHE A 5 0.06 -19.84 -3.65
C PHE A 5 0.59 -19.65 -2.23
N ARG A 6 0.19 -18.56 -1.60
CA ARG A 6 0.55 -18.31 -0.20
C ARG A 6 -0.58 -17.58 0.51
N PRO A 7 -0.95 -18.01 1.73
CA PRO A 7 -1.90 -17.24 2.53
C PRO A 7 -1.35 -15.85 2.82
N LEU A 8 -2.18 -14.84 2.69
CA LEU A 8 -1.79 -13.46 2.93
C LEU A 8 -1.16 -13.26 4.32
N ALA A 9 -1.74 -13.91 5.34
CA ALA A 9 -1.29 -13.76 6.72
C ALA A 9 0.09 -14.37 6.99
N GLU A 10 0.60 -15.21 6.08
CA GLU A 10 1.94 -15.81 6.21
C GLU A 10 3.03 -14.97 5.54
N LEU A 11 2.65 -13.94 4.78
CA LEU A 11 3.62 -13.03 4.18
C LEU A 11 4.23 -12.15 5.26
N ARG A 12 5.55 -11.98 5.19
CA ARG A 12 6.27 -11.10 6.11
C ARG A 12 6.14 -9.66 5.59
N PRO A 13 5.44 -8.77 6.32
CA PRO A 13 5.26 -7.40 5.85
C PRO A 13 6.57 -6.62 5.77
N TYR A 14 6.66 -5.75 4.77
CA TYR A 14 7.66 -4.70 4.75
C TYR A 14 7.13 -3.50 5.52
N LYS A 15 7.96 -2.90 6.36
CA LYS A 15 7.65 -1.61 6.97
C LYS A 15 8.09 -0.52 6.01
N ILE A 16 7.15 0.02 5.24
CA ILE A 16 7.46 0.99 4.18
C ILE A 16 7.50 2.44 4.67
N TRP A 17 6.71 2.73 5.71
CA TRP A 17 6.73 3.99 6.45
C TRP A 17 6.47 3.67 7.91
N ASN A 18 6.61 4.68 8.77
CA ASN A 18 6.23 4.50 10.15
C ASN A 18 4.75 4.11 10.23
N GLU A 19 4.45 2.98 10.88
CA GLU A 19 3.08 2.46 11.04
C GLU A 19 2.37 2.11 9.72
N VAL A 20 3.12 1.89 8.64
CA VAL A 20 2.58 1.44 7.36
C VAL A 20 3.31 0.16 6.95
N HIS A 21 2.54 -0.90 6.75
CA HIS A 21 3.07 -2.23 6.45
C HIS A 21 2.48 -2.77 5.15
N ALA A 22 3.33 -3.27 4.28
CA ALA A 22 2.92 -3.83 2.99
C ALA A 22 3.24 -5.32 2.91
N ARG A 23 2.22 -6.11 2.58
CA ARG A 23 2.39 -7.52 2.22
C ARG A 23 2.37 -7.59 0.72
N VAL A 24 3.44 -8.14 0.13
CA VAL A 24 3.63 -8.06 -1.32
C VAL A 24 3.72 -9.43 -1.97
N VAL A 25 3.21 -9.48 -3.20
CA VAL A 25 3.44 -10.57 -4.14
C VAL A 25 4.08 -9.94 -5.36
N ASN A 26 5.29 -10.39 -5.70
CA ASN A 26 6.03 -9.87 -6.84
C ASN A 26 5.92 -10.83 -8.02
N GLY A 27 5.53 -10.29 -9.18
CA GLY A 27 5.70 -10.94 -10.46
C GLY A 27 6.99 -10.49 -11.12
N GLU A 28 7.14 -10.78 -12.39
CA GLU A 28 8.30 -10.31 -13.15
C GLU A 28 8.23 -8.82 -13.48
N ARG A 29 7.02 -8.30 -13.68
CA ARG A 29 6.79 -6.95 -14.21
C ARG A 29 6.01 -6.06 -13.26
N MET A 30 5.45 -6.61 -12.19
CA MET A 30 4.60 -5.83 -11.30
C MET A 30 4.63 -6.38 -9.88
N THR A 31 4.27 -5.53 -8.95
CA THR A 31 4.09 -5.85 -7.53
C THR A 31 2.64 -5.64 -7.16
N LEU A 32 2.03 -6.62 -6.50
CA LEU A 32 0.73 -6.47 -5.86
C LEU A 32 0.96 -6.36 -4.36
N ALA A 33 0.36 -5.35 -3.74
CA ALA A 33 0.54 -5.13 -2.30
C ALA A 33 -0.80 -4.95 -1.59
N LEU A 34 -0.93 -5.59 -0.44
CA LEU A 34 -1.95 -5.25 0.54
C LEU A 34 -1.28 -4.39 1.59
N VAL A 35 -1.73 -3.15 1.75
CA VAL A 35 -1.07 -2.17 2.61
C VAL A 35 -1.97 -1.83 3.78
N ASP A 36 -1.46 -2.07 4.99
CA ASP A 36 -2.10 -1.68 6.23
C ASP A 36 -1.53 -0.34 6.68
N LEU A 37 -2.42 0.65 6.84
CA LEU A 37 -2.06 1.97 7.32
C LEU A 37 -2.73 2.19 8.66
N ALA A 38 -1.92 2.46 9.69
CA ALA A 38 -2.44 2.66 11.04
C ALA A 38 -3.27 3.93 11.14
N ALA A 39 -4.22 3.94 12.09
CA ALA A 39 -5.06 5.10 12.35
C ALA A 39 -4.22 6.37 12.54
N ASN A 40 -4.66 7.44 11.89
CA ASN A 40 -4.06 8.78 11.98
C ASN A 40 -2.61 8.87 11.50
N SER A 41 -2.09 7.85 10.82
CA SER A 41 -0.75 7.90 10.26
C SER A 41 -0.70 8.80 9.03
N VAL A 42 0.51 9.23 8.68
CA VAL A 42 0.75 10.13 7.55
C VAL A 42 1.84 9.54 6.68
N VAL A 43 1.58 9.44 5.39
CA VAL A 43 2.61 9.17 4.39
C VAL A 43 2.96 10.50 3.73
N PRO A 44 4.17 11.03 3.96
CA PRO A 44 4.55 12.33 3.43
C PRO A 44 4.61 12.33 1.90
N GLU A 45 4.56 13.52 1.31
CA GLU A 45 4.61 13.65 -0.13
C GLU A 45 5.88 13.02 -0.69
N HIS A 46 5.69 12.18 -1.69
CA HIS A 46 6.76 11.46 -2.37
C HIS A 46 6.33 11.13 -3.80
N HIS A 47 7.27 10.70 -4.60
CA HIS A 47 7.00 10.19 -5.94
C HIS A 47 7.93 9.02 -6.23
N HIS A 48 7.60 8.24 -7.24
CA HIS A 48 8.40 7.10 -7.66
C HIS A 48 8.17 6.82 -9.15
N ASP A 49 9.10 6.06 -9.73
CA ASP A 49 9.04 5.68 -11.13
C ASP A 49 7.84 4.76 -11.44
N ASN A 50 7.47 3.93 -10.48
CA ASN A 50 6.36 2.99 -10.67
C ASN A 50 5.04 3.73 -10.92
N GLU A 51 4.30 3.26 -11.91
CA GLU A 51 2.87 3.55 -11.99
C GLU A 51 2.17 2.81 -10.86
N GLN A 52 1.18 3.42 -10.23
CA GLN A 52 0.46 2.82 -9.11
C GLN A 52 -1.04 2.93 -9.34
N LEU A 53 -1.72 1.78 -9.25
CA LEU A 53 -3.18 1.72 -9.27
C LEU A 53 -3.63 1.08 -7.99
N GLY A 54 -4.72 1.56 -7.42
CA GLY A 54 -5.19 0.97 -6.17
C GLY A 54 -6.63 1.24 -5.85
N PHE A 55 -7.08 0.65 -4.75
CA PHE A 55 -8.40 0.93 -4.20
C PHE A 55 -8.41 0.69 -2.69
N VAL A 56 -9.35 1.34 -2.03
CA VAL A 56 -9.54 1.21 -0.58
C VAL A 56 -10.40 -0.01 -0.30
N LEU A 57 -9.90 -0.95 0.51
CA LEU A 57 -10.64 -2.12 0.97
C LEU A 57 -11.53 -1.80 2.17
N GLN A 58 -10.97 -1.07 3.13
CA GLN A 58 -11.67 -0.69 4.37
C GLN A 58 -11.02 0.54 4.97
N GLY A 59 -11.77 1.26 5.83
CA GLY A 59 -11.30 2.47 6.46
C GLY A 59 -11.38 3.68 5.55
N SER A 60 -10.58 4.70 5.85
CA SER A 60 -10.61 5.95 5.09
C SER A 60 -9.24 6.61 5.05
N VAL A 61 -9.01 7.36 3.98
CA VAL A 61 -7.80 8.18 3.81
C VAL A 61 -8.16 9.47 3.10
N VAL A 62 -7.40 10.51 3.38
CA VAL A 62 -7.36 11.70 2.53
C VAL A 62 -6.13 11.58 1.65
N PHE A 63 -6.34 11.42 0.36
CA PHE A 63 -5.29 11.20 -0.63
C PHE A 63 -5.11 12.45 -1.47
N THR A 64 -3.88 12.91 -1.63
CA THR A 64 -3.55 14.01 -2.54
C THR A 64 -2.65 13.46 -3.63
N ILE A 65 -3.09 13.55 -4.87
CA ILE A 65 -2.38 13.03 -6.04
C ILE A 65 -2.28 14.16 -7.07
N GLY A 66 -1.06 14.58 -7.39
CA GLY A 66 -0.85 15.65 -8.37
C GLY A 66 -1.60 16.94 -8.01
N GLY A 67 -1.72 17.23 -6.72
CA GLY A 67 -2.44 18.41 -6.23
C GLY A 67 -3.94 18.22 -6.07
N GLU A 68 -4.52 17.14 -6.56
CA GLU A 68 -5.95 16.85 -6.36
C GLU A 68 -6.13 16.09 -5.05
N LYS A 69 -6.94 16.64 -4.15
CA LYS A 69 -7.16 16.10 -2.81
C LYS A 69 -8.56 15.54 -2.68
N ARG A 70 -8.66 14.30 -2.20
CA ARG A 70 -9.95 13.64 -1.99
C ARG A 70 -9.93 12.77 -0.73
N GLU A 71 -11.06 12.73 -0.03
CA GLU A 71 -11.31 11.69 0.97
C GLU A 71 -11.79 10.43 0.24
N LEU A 72 -11.15 9.31 0.53
CA LEU A 72 -11.49 8.00 -0.05
C LEU A 72 -11.97 7.07 1.04
N VAL A 73 -12.98 6.28 0.73
CA VAL A 73 -13.55 5.24 1.59
C VAL A 73 -13.58 3.92 0.82
N ALA A 74 -13.99 2.85 1.51
CA ALA A 74 -14.04 1.51 0.91
C ALA A 74 -14.75 1.53 -0.44
N GLY A 75 -14.12 0.96 -1.46
CA GLY A 75 -14.63 0.91 -2.83
C GLY A 75 -14.14 2.03 -3.75
N ASP A 76 -13.50 3.06 -3.21
CA ASP A 76 -12.94 4.12 -4.05
C ASP A 76 -11.61 3.69 -4.65
N THR A 77 -11.39 4.05 -5.92
CA THR A 77 -10.18 3.73 -6.65
C THR A 77 -9.32 4.97 -6.87
N TYR A 78 -8.05 4.75 -7.15
CA TYR A 78 -7.12 5.81 -7.51
C TYR A 78 -6.08 5.32 -8.51
N ALA A 79 -5.57 6.26 -9.29
CA ALA A 79 -4.51 6.01 -10.26
C ALA A 79 -3.43 7.08 -10.10
N ILE A 80 -2.19 6.64 -9.94
CA ILE A 80 -1.04 7.53 -9.78
C ILE A 80 -0.07 7.28 -10.91
N PRO A 81 0.02 8.20 -11.89
CA PRO A 81 1.00 8.05 -12.96
C PRO A 81 2.43 8.10 -12.41
N SER A 82 3.37 7.56 -13.19
CA SER A 82 4.81 7.60 -12.88
C SER A 82 5.23 9.03 -12.52
N HIS A 83 6.00 9.16 -11.42
CA HIS A 83 6.58 10.41 -10.91
C HIS A 83 5.60 11.49 -10.44
N VAL A 84 4.30 11.23 -10.39
CA VAL A 84 3.35 12.20 -9.87
C VAL A 84 3.42 12.23 -8.34
N PRO A 85 3.68 13.40 -7.72
CA PRO A 85 3.74 13.51 -6.27
C PRO A 85 2.40 13.16 -5.60
N HIS A 86 2.47 12.45 -4.48
CA HIS A 86 1.27 12.07 -3.74
C HIS A 86 1.59 11.91 -2.25
N ASN A 87 0.55 12.08 -1.44
CA ASN A 87 0.63 11.89 0.01
C ASN A 87 -0.71 11.34 0.54
N VAL A 88 -0.67 10.84 1.76
CA VAL A 88 -1.85 10.23 2.40
C VAL A 88 -1.92 10.67 3.85
N VAL A 89 -3.12 11.03 4.29
CA VAL A 89 -3.45 11.21 5.71
C VAL A 89 -4.53 10.19 6.05
N VAL A 90 -4.23 9.28 6.95
CA VAL A 90 -5.11 8.15 7.28
C VAL A 90 -6.17 8.58 8.29
N GLY A 91 -7.39 8.08 8.11
CA GLY A 91 -8.49 8.38 9.00
C GLY A 91 -8.37 7.71 10.37
N PRO A 92 -9.32 8.01 11.29
CA PRO A 92 -9.23 7.58 12.70
C PRO A 92 -9.37 6.07 12.91
N ASP A 93 -9.89 5.34 11.94
CA ASP A 93 -10.09 3.90 12.05
C ASP A 93 -9.02 3.11 11.29
N GLY A 94 -8.00 3.79 10.78
CA GLY A 94 -7.01 3.16 9.92
C GLY A 94 -7.54 2.94 8.50
N CYS A 95 -6.72 2.29 7.67
CA CYS A 95 -7.10 2.01 6.29
C CYS A 95 -6.34 0.80 5.78
N THR A 96 -6.98 0.01 4.94
CA THR A 96 -6.31 -1.03 4.17
C THR A 96 -6.58 -0.79 2.70
N VAL A 97 -5.51 -0.77 1.91
CA VAL A 97 -5.61 -0.57 0.46
C VAL A 97 -4.95 -1.73 -0.27
N VAL A 98 -5.39 -1.95 -1.51
CA VAL A 98 -4.71 -2.84 -2.44
C VAL A 98 -4.07 -1.98 -3.51
N ASP A 99 -2.76 -2.14 -3.69
CA ASP A 99 -1.98 -1.39 -4.67
C ASP A 99 -1.30 -2.34 -5.66
N ALA A 100 -1.34 -1.97 -6.94
CA ALA A 100 -0.56 -2.61 -7.98
C ALA A 100 0.47 -1.60 -8.50
N PHE A 101 1.73 -2.03 -8.60
CA PHE A 101 2.84 -1.22 -9.08
C PHE A 101 3.47 -1.85 -10.30
N ALA A 102 3.83 -1.05 -11.28
CA ALA A 102 4.61 -1.47 -12.43
C ALA A 102 5.65 -0.38 -12.76
N PRO A 103 6.93 -0.73 -12.91
CA PRO A 103 7.54 -2.05 -12.69
C PRO A 103 7.54 -2.47 -11.22
N VAL A 104 8.11 -3.63 -10.94
CA VAL A 104 8.23 -4.17 -9.56
C VAL A 104 8.81 -3.14 -8.60
N ARG A 105 8.34 -3.15 -7.35
CA ARG A 105 8.90 -2.30 -6.28
C ARG A 105 10.21 -2.90 -5.74
N ALA A 106 11.25 -2.88 -6.58
CA ALA A 106 12.56 -3.40 -6.21
C ALA A 106 13.19 -2.64 -5.03
N ASP A 107 12.85 -1.35 -4.88
CA ASP A 107 13.31 -0.52 -3.78
C ASP A 107 12.84 -1.03 -2.41
N TRP A 108 11.67 -1.70 -2.37
CA TRP A 108 11.15 -2.25 -1.11
C TRP A 108 11.93 -3.47 -0.63
N GLU A 109 12.64 -4.17 -1.51
CA GLU A 109 13.43 -5.35 -1.13
C GLU A 109 14.51 -5.03 -0.09
N LYS A 110 14.92 -3.76 0.01
CA LYS A 110 15.92 -3.29 0.97
C LYS A 110 15.33 -2.91 2.31
N LEU A 111 14.00 -2.88 2.43
CA LEU A 111 13.34 -2.45 3.64
C LEU A 111 13.29 -3.58 4.67
N LYS A 112 13.14 -3.16 5.93
CA LYS A 112 12.98 -4.09 7.04
C LYS A 112 11.65 -4.85 6.89
N ARG A 113 11.72 -6.16 7.09
CA ARG A 113 10.54 -7.03 7.15
C ARG A 113 10.28 -7.40 8.60
N THR A 114 9.02 -7.38 8.99
CA THR A 114 8.62 -7.86 10.31
C THR A 114 8.28 -9.35 10.24
N ASP A 115 8.13 -9.99 11.40
CA ASP A 115 7.56 -11.32 11.45
C ASP A 115 6.10 -11.24 11.01
N PRO A 116 5.51 -12.35 10.51
CA PRO A 116 4.10 -12.35 10.15
C PRO A 116 3.21 -11.98 11.33
N PHE A 117 2.20 -11.14 11.07
CA PHE A 117 1.14 -10.84 12.01
C PHE A 117 -0.15 -10.66 11.23
N PRO A 118 -1.32 -10.77 11.88
CA PRO A 118 -2.59 -10.68 11.16
C PRO A 118 -2.75 -9.33 10.44
N PRO A 119 -3.20 -9.34 9.17
CA PRO A 119 -3.52 -8.08 8.48
C PRO A 119 -4.75 -7.43 9.10
N GLN A 120 -4.92 -6.13 8.86
CA GLN A 120 -6.11 -5.41 9.31
C GLN A 120 -7.36 -5.93 8.60
N TRP A 121 -7.23 -6.30 7.34
CA TRP A 121 -8.34 -6.82 6.53
C TRP A 121 -8.35 -8.36 6.56
N PRO A 122 -9.52 -8.99 6.59
CA PRO A 122 -10.84 -8.39 6.83
C PRO A 122 -11.09 -8.08 8.30
N ARG A 123 -11.94 -7.11 8.53
CA ARG A 123 -12.42 -6.79 9.88
C ARG A 123 -13.78 -7.41 10.13
#